data_0775aafc7bba237b0381e907b0496e60
#
_entry.id   0775aafc7bba237b0381e907b0496e60
#
_cell.length_a   1.000
_cell.length_b   1.000
_cell.length_c   1.000
_cell.angle_alpha   90.00
_cell.angle_beta   90.00
_cell.angle_gamma   90.00
#
_symmetry.space_group_name_H-M   'P 1'
#
loop_
_entity.id
_entity.type
_entity.pdbx_description
1 polymer ?
#
loop_
_entity_poly.entity_id
_entity_poly.type
_entity_poly.pdbx_seq_one_letter_code
_entity_poly.pdbx_strand_id
1 'polypeptide(L)'
;MADTNLQQLIVIQQYLDKGQTGEALSELLVLLARQPEHGRAQAMYGKILMLNLKDYQSAEEAFKIGMRHAASYPDLYYDYGELLLRMDKATESVAVLNKALEVPGIDKDKIYGLFGKLYERQAKWEDAIEYYTKAILYSLSDLTVEEYRKDVERVKFKMGM
;
A
#
# COMPACT_ATOMS: atom_id res chain seq x y z
N MET A 1 -10.54 2.15 -26.84
CA MET A 1 -10.74 1.47 -25.54
C MET A 1 -9.68 1.85 -24.50
N ALA A 2 -8.39 1.86 -24.83
CA ALA A 2 -7.35 2.25 -23.87
C ALA A 2 -7.53 3.68 -23.31
N ASP A 3 -7.85 4.65 -24.17
CA ASP A 3 -8.05 6.05 -23.76
C ASP A 3 -9.26 6.22 -22.83
N THR A 4 -10.35 5.48 -23.10
CA THR A 4 -11.58 5.54 -22.29
C THR A 4 -11.34 5.02 -20.88
N ASN A 5 -10.56 3.92 -20.73
CA ASN A 5 -10.24 3.37 -19.43
C ASN A 5 -9.32 4.30 -18.63
N LEU A 6 -8.34 4.92 -19.29
CA LEU A 6 -7.46 5.88 -18.63
C LEU A 6 -8.23 7.09 -18.11
N GLN A 7 -9.13 7.63 -18.92
CA GLN A 7 -10.00 8.75 -18.51
C GLN A 7 -10.88 8.36 -17.32
N GLN A 8 -11.46 7.15 -17.33
CA GLN A 8 -12.26 6.65 -16.22
C GLN A 8 -11.44 6.47 -14.95
N LEU A 9 -10.21 5.95 -15.04
CA LEU A 9 -9.32 5.85 -13.89
C LEU A 9 -8.93 7.21 -13.30
N ILE A 10 -8.75 8.23 -14.14
CA ILE A 10 -8.50 9.60 -13.68
C ILE A 10 -9.70 10.14 -12.91
N VAL A 11 -10.91 9.94 -13.40
CA VAL A 11 -12.15 10.36 -12.72
C VAL A 11 -12.29 9.64 -11.37
N ILE A 12 -12.03 8.33 -11.33
CA ILE A 12 -12.05 7.54 -10.09
C ILE A 12 -11.05 8.11 -9.08
N GLN A 13 -9.83 8.42 -9.53
CA GLN A 13 -8.81 9.01 -8.65
C GLN A 13 -9.25 10.39 -8.13
N GLN A 14 -9.85 11.22 -8.96
CA GLN A 14 -10.39 12.53 -8.53
C GLN A 14 -11.48 12.39 -7.46
N TYR A 15 -12.36 11.37 -7.57
CA TYR A 15 -13.35 11.09 -6.53
C TYR A 15 -12.68 10.67 -5.22
N LEU A 16 -11.66 9.81 -5.28
CA LEU A 16 -10.91 9.38 -4.10
C LEU A 16 -10.18 10.55 -3.42
N ASP A 17 -9.56 11.43 -4.20
CA ASP A 17 -8.84 12.61 -3.69
C ASP A 17 -9.78 13.60 -2.98
N LYS A 18 -11.06 13.63 -3.39
CA LYS A 18 -12.11 14.43 -2.77
C LYS A 18 -12.83 13.73 -1.61
N GLY A 19 -12.44 12.50 -1.27
CA GLY A 19 -13.12 11.70 -0.25
C GLY A 19 -14.48 11.16 -0.68
N GLN A 20 -14.81 11.21 -1.97
CA GLN A 20 -16.07 10.73 -2.57
C GLN A 20 -15.94 9.24 -2.91
N THR A 21 -15.78 8.42 -1.86
CA THR A 21 -15.51 6.98 -2.01
C THR A 21 -16.66 6.22 -2.65
N GLY A 22 -17.91 6.63 -2.40
CA GLY A 22 -19.09 5.99 -2.98
C GLY A 22 -19.15 6.15 -4.50
N GLU A 23 -18.87 7.34 -5.00
CA GLU A 23 -18.80 7.66 -6.43
C GLU A 23 -17.63 6.93 -7.09
N ALA A 24 -16.46 6.92 -6.45
CA ALA A 24 -15.30 6.16 -6.92
C ALA A 24 -15.61 4.67 -7.04
N LEU A 25 -16.27 4.09 -6.03
CA LEU A 25 -16.66 2.68 -6.02
C LEU A 25 -17.64 2.37 -7.14
N SER A 26 -18.63 3.22 -7.38
CA SER A 26 -19.60 3.03 -8.46
C SER A 26 -18.93 2.99 -9.83
N GLU A 27 -18.01 3.92 -10.10
CA GLU A 27 -17.25 3.95 -11.35
C GLU A 27 -16.31 2.74 -11.50
N LEU A 28 -15.66 2.32 -10.41
CA LEU A 28 -14.82 1.11 -10.41
C LEU A 28 -15.62 -0.14 -10.74
N LEU A 29 -16.80 -0.31 -10.15
CA LEU A 29 -17.67 -1.47 -10.40
C LEU A 29 -18.13 -1.51 -11.86
N VAL A 30 -18.43 -0.36 -12.47
CA VAL A 30 -18.77 -0.26 -13.90
C VAL A 30 -17.57 -0.70 -14.77
N LEU A 31 -16.36 -0.23 -14.44
CA LEU A 31 -15.15 -0.62 -15.17
C LEU A 31 -14.86 -2.12 -15.02
N LEU A 32 -14.93 -2.64 -13.80
CA LEU A 32 -14.63 -4.05 -13.50
C LEU A 32 -15.70 -5.02 -14.03
N ALA A 33 -16.96 -4.58 -14.19
CA ALA A 33 -17.99 -5.37 -14.87
C ALA A 33 -17.65 -5.61 -16.35
N ARG A 34 -16.99 -4.65 -17.00
CA ARG A 34 -16.54 -4.77 -18.39
C ARG A 34 -15.17 -5.46 -18.53
N GLN A 35 -14.30 -5.23 -17.57
CA GLN A 35 -12.93 -5.72 -17.56
C GLN A 35 -12.53 -6.21 -16.16
N PRO A 36 -12.96 -7.43 -15.77
CA PRO A 36 -12.72 -7.96 -14.43
C PRO A 36 -11.23 -8.07 -14.05
N GLU A 37 -10.36 -8.23 -15.04
CA GLU A 37 -8.92 -8.38 -14.83
C GLU A 37 -8.13 -7.06 -15.05
N HIS A 38 -8.82 -5.92 -15.07
CA HIS A 38 -8.14 -4.64 -15.19
C HIS A 38 -7.30 -4.36 -13.94
N GLY A 39 -6.00 -4.63 -14.01
CA GLY A 39 -5.10 -4.68 -12.84
C GLY A 39 -5.09 -3.43 -11.98
N ARG A 40 -5.01 -2.23 -12.59
CA ARG A 40 -5.02 -0.97 -11.84
C ARG A 40 -6.37 -0.68 -11.19
N ALA A 41 -7.47 -1.00 -11.85
CA ALA A 41 -8.81 -0.87 -11.27
C ALA A 41 -8.99 -1.83 -10.10
N GLN A 42 -8.51 -3.06 -10.21
CA GLN A 42 -8.51 -4.03 -9.11
C GLN A 42 -7.68 -3.53 -7.91
N ALA A 43 -6.51 -2.93 -8.16
CA ALA A 43 -5.70 -2.35 -7.09
C ALA A 43 -6.46 -1.21 -6.36
N MET A 44 -7.12 -0.32 -7.08
CA MET A 44 -7.91 0.77 -6.50
C MET A 44 -9.13 0.22 -5.74
N TYR A 45 -9.79 -0.81 -6.27
CA TYR A 45 -10.90 -1.49 -5.61
C TYR A 45 -10.45 -2.18 -4.32
N GLY A 46 -9.34 -2.91 -4.35
CA GLY A 46 -8.73 -3.54 -3.18
C GLY A 46 -8.42 -2.53 -2.07
N LYS A 47 -7.94 -1.35 -2.42
CA LYS A 47 -7.70 -0.27 -1.46
C LYS A 47 -8.99 0.21 -0.78
N ILE A 48 -10.07 0.40 -1.51
CA ILE A 48 -11.37 0.76 -0.95
C ILE A 48 -11.90 -0.35 -0.03
N LEU A 49 -11.82 -1.60 -0.48
CA LEU A 49 -12.21 -2.76 0.33
C LEU A 49 -11.44 -2.81 1.65
N MET A 50 -10.14 -2.57 1.62
CA MET A 50 -9.28 -2.57 2.82
C MET A 50 -9.59 -1.41 3.76
N LEU A 51 -9.62 -0.18 3.26
CA LEU A 51 -9.66 1.03 4.08
C LEU A 51 -11.07 1.41 4.52
N ASN A 52 -12.04 1.30 3.63
CA ASN A 52 -13.40 1.79 3.85
C ASN A 52 -14.36 0.68 4.29
N LEU A 53 -14.32 -0.48 3.63
CA LEU A 53 -15.24 -1.57 3.91
C LEU A 53 -14.69 -2.59 4.91
N LYS A 54 -13.37 -2.58 5.18
CA LYS A 54 -12.68 -3.54 6.06
C LYS A 54 -12.86 -5.01 5.63
N ASP A 55 -13.19 -5.23 4.36
CA ASP A 55 -13.27 -6.55 3.75
C ASP A 55 -11.88 -6.98 3.24
N TYR A 56 -11.06 -7.48 4.16
CA TYR A 56 -9.68 -7.83 3.88
C TYR A 56 -9.54 -9.03 2.95
N GLN A 57 -10.47 -9.96 2.99
CA GLN A 57 -10.43 -11.12 2.11
C GLN A 57 -10.68 -10.74 0.65
N SER A 58 -11.72 -9.99 0.38
CA SER A 58 -12.00 -9.49 -0.97
C SER A 58 -10.91 -8.52 -1.45
N ALA A 59 -10.34 -7.72 -0.54
CA ALA A 59 -9.21 -6.84 -0.85
C ALA A 59 -7.98 -7.65 -1.30
N GLU A 60 -7.66 -8.76 -0.62
CA GLU A 60 -6.55 -9.64 -0.98
C GLU A 60 -6.73 -10.23 -2.38
N GLU A 61 -7.93 -10.69 -2.72
CA GLU A 61 -8.23 -11.22 -4.05
C GLU A 61 -8.06 -10.15 -5.13
N ALA A 62 -8.57 -8.94 -4.89
CA ALA A 62 -8.40 -7.80 -5.80
C ALA A 62 -6.91 -7.45 -6.01
N PHE A 63 -6.11 -7.40 -4.93
CA PHE A 63 -4.68 -7.15 -5.05
C PHE A 63 -3.93 -8.28 -5.78
N LYS A 64 -4.32 -9.54 -5.59
CA LYS A 64 -3.74 -10.67 -6.34
C LYS A 64 -4.00 -10.54 -7.85
N ILE A 65 -5.19 -10.11 -8.25
CA ILE A 65 -5.49 -9.81 -9.65
C ILE A 65 -4.63 -8.63 -10.13
N GLY A 66 -4.55 -7.56 -9.32
CA GLY A 66 -3.69 -6.42 -9.59
C GLY A 66 -2.23 -6.82 -9.83
N MET A 67 -1.67 -7.69 -8.99
CA MET A 67 -0.30 -8.19 -9.12
C MET A 67 -0.05 -8.95 -10.43
N ARG A 68 -1.05 -9.66 -10.94
CA ARG A 68 -0.92 -10.38 -12.23
C ARG A 68 -0.98 -9.45 -13.44
N HIS A 69 -1.76 -8.36 -13.37
CA HIS A 69 -2.10 -7.56 -14.55
C HIS A 69 -1.57 -6.11 -14.49
N ALA A 70 -1.04 -5.66 -13.36
CA ALA A 70 -0.50 -4.32 -13.17
C ALA A 70 0.77 -4.32 -12.28
N ALA A 71 1.67 -5.26 -12.51
CA ALA A 71 2.88 -5.44 -11.70
C ALA A 71 3.84 -4.22 -11.70
N SER A 72 3.68 -3.27 -12.62
CA SER A 72 4.44 -2.03 -12.65
C SER A 72 3.77 -0.86 -11.92
N TYR A 73 2.59 -1.06 -11.34
CA TYR A 73 1.86 -0.01 -10.61
C TYR A 73 2.34 0.09 -9.16
N PRO A 74 3.09 1.15 -8.78
CA PRO A 74 3.78 1.19 -7.48
C PRO A 74 2.85 1.15 -6.27
N ASP A 75 1.72 1.87 -6.31
CA ASP A 75 0.78 1.96 -5.17
C ASP A 75 0.23 0.60 -4.75
N LEU A 76 0.09 -0.34 -5.70
CA LEU A 76 -0.37 -1.69 -5.45
C LEU A 76 0.50 -2.42 -4.41
N TYR A 77 1.81 -2.26 -4.48
CA TYR A 77 2.73 -2.96 -3.58
C TYR A 77 2.66 -2.46 -2.15
N TYR A 78 2.54 -1.14 -1.99
CA TYR A 78 2.35 -0.55 -0.67
C TYR A 78 1.02 -1.01 -0.05
N ASP A 79 -0.07 -0.86 -0.79
CA ASP A 79 -1.41 -1.20 -0.30
C ASP A 79 -1.53 -2.69 0.01
N TYR A 80 -0.99 -3.56 -0.85
CA TYR A 80 -1.02 -5.00 -0.62
C TYR A 80 -0.11 -5.42 0.54
N GLY A 81 1.09 -4.86 0.63
CA GLY A 81 1.98 -5.10 1.76
C GLY A 81 1.34 -4.70 3.09
N GLU A 82 0.67 -3.55 3.14
CA GLU A 82 -0.08 -3.10 4.33
C GLU A 82 -1.25 -4.03 4.66
N LEU A 83 -2.02 -4.48 3.65
CA LEU A 83 -3.11 -5.44 3.87
C LEU A 83 -2.59 -6.72 4.52
N LEU A 84 -1.51 -7.28 3.99
CA LEU A 84 -0.93 -8.52 4.52
C LEU A 84 -0.46 -8.37 5.97
N LEU A 85 0.07 -7.18 6.34
CA LEU A 85 0.36 -6.87 7.74
C LEU A 85 -0.89 -6.84 8.61
N ARG A 86 -1.98 -6.25 8.12
CA ARG A 86 -3.27 -6.21 8.84
C ARG A 86 -3.86 -7.59 9.06
N MET A 87 -3.60 -8.52 8.13
CA MET A 87 -4.03 -9.93 8.18
C MET A 87 -3.05 -10.84 8.92
N ASP A 88 -1.99 -10.31 9.55
CA ASP A 88 -0.92 -11.06 10.21
C ASP A 88 -0.16 -12.05 9.30
N LYS A 89 -0.15 -11.77 7.99
CA LYS A 89 0.57 -12.55 6.98
C LYS A 89 1.97 -11.99 6.74
N ALA A 90 2.81 -12.04 7.78
CA ALA A 90 4.12 -11.39 7.78
C ALA A 90 5.05 -11.90 6.66
N THR A 91 5.13 -13.21 6.44
CA THR A 91 5.99 -13.81 5.40
C THR A 91 5.59 -13.36 3.99
N GLU A 92 4.30 -13.34 3.72
CA GLU A 92 3.76 -12.88 2.43
C GLU A 92 3.99 -11.37 2.25
N SER A 93 3.83 -10.59 3.33
CA SER A 93 4.13 -9.15 3.32
C SER A 93 5.59 -8.89 2.95
N VAL A 94 6.54 -9.59 3.58
CA VAL A 94 7.98 -9.49 3.25
C VAL A 94 8.22 -9.76 1.76
N ALA A 95 7.61 -10.80 1.20
CA ALA A 95 7.78 -11.15 -0.21
C ALA A 95 7.27 -10.03 -1.14
N VAL A 96 6.12 -9.45 -0.85
CA VAL A 96 5.54 -8.33 -1.62
C VAL A 96 6.41 -7.08 -1.49
N LEU A 97 6.86 -6.73 -0.28
CA LEU A 97 7.68 -5.55 -0.03
C LEU A 97 9.07 -5.64 -0.69
N ASN A 98 9.68 -6.83 -0.71
CA ASN A 98 10.94 -7.03 -1.42
C ASN A 98 10.79 -6.82 -2.94
N LYS A 99 9.71 -7.34 -3.53
CA LYS A 99 9.39 -7.07 -4.95
C LYS A 99 9.16 -5.58 -5.19
N ALA A 100 8.51 -4.88 -4.26
CA ALA A 100 8.25 -3.46 -4.36
C ALA A 100 9.53 -2.64 -4.57
N LEU A 101 10.61 -2.98 -3.87
CA LEU A 101 11.88 -2.25 -3.97
C LEU A 101 12.52 -2.30 -5.37
N GLU A 102 12.11 -3.26 -6.20
CA GLU A 102 12.57 -3.41 -7.58
C GLU A 102 11.68 -2.67 -8.59
N VAL A 103 10.53 -2.15 -8.16
CA VAL A 103 9.57 -1.47 -9.06
C VAL A 103 10.03 -0.04 -9.33
N PRO A 104 10.18 0.37 -10.61
CA PRO A 104 10.50 1.74 -10.94
C PRO A 104 9.44 2.73 -10.42
N GLY A 105 9.89 3.82 -9.82
CA GLY A 105 9.00 4.85 -9.28
C GLY A 105 8.39 4.54 -7.93
N ILE A 106 8.80 3.46 -7.26
CA ILE A 106 8.33 3.15 -5.91
C ILE A 106 8.83 4.18 -4.89
N ASP A 107 7.96 4.59 -3.98
CA ASP A 107 8.32 5.38 -2.80
C ASP A 107 9.01 4.48 -1.78
N LYS A 108 10.34 4.41 -1.82
CA LYS A 108 11.14 3.51 -0.96
C LYS A 108 10.94 3.79 0.52
N ASP A 109 10.74 5.05 0.89
CA ASP A 109 10.46 5.44 2.27
C ASP A 109 9.20 4.75 2.82
N LYS A 110 8.13 4.70 2.03
CA LYS A 110 6.89 4.00 2.42
C LYS A 110 7.10 2.51 2.57
N ILE A 111 7.87 1.89 1.67
CA ILE A 111 8.16 0.45 1.74
C ILE A 111 9.02 0.13 2.96
N TYR A 112 10.08 0.91 3.21
CA TYR A 112 10.89 0.74 4.42
C TYR A 112 10.10 1.03 5.70
N GLY A 113 9.18 1.99 5.67
CA GLY A 113 8.24 2.23 6.78
C GLY A 113 7.36 1.01 7.09
N LEU A 114 6.89 0.29 6.07
CA LEU A 114 6.13 -0.96 6.27
C LEU A 114 7.00 -2.09 6.84
N PHE A 115 8.25 -2.23 6.41
CA PHE A 115 9.20 -3.14 7.05
C PHE A 115 9.41 -2.79 8.53
N GLY A 116 9.57 -1.50 8.84
CA GLY A 116 9.67 -1.03 10.22
C GLY A 116 8.47 -1.47 11.08
N LYS A 117 7.25 -1.24 10.58
CA LYS A 117 6.01 -1.70 11.24
C LYS A 117 5.96 -3.22 11.41
N LEU A 118 6.38 -3.97 10.40
CA LEU A 118 6.41 -5.43 10.44
C LEU A 118 7.31 -5.93 11.57
N TYR A 119 8.54 -5.44 11.64
CA TYR A 119 9.49 -5.86 12.66
C TYR A 119 9.11 -5.35 14.06
N GLU A 120 8.53 -4.15 14.15
CA GLU A 120 7.98 -3.65 15.42
C GLU A 120 6.88 -4.57 15.96
N ARG A 121 5.97 -5.05 15.11
CA ARG A 121 4.92 -6.03 15.52
C ARG A 121 5.49 -7.37 15.98
N GLN A 122 6.65 -7.75 15.47
CA GLN A 122 7.36 -8.97 15.86
C GLN A 122 8.26 -8.77 17.08
N ALA A 123 8.23 -7.59 17.71
CA ALA A 123 9.13 -7.19 18.79
C ALA A 123 10.63 -7.30 18.44
N LYS A 124 10.96 -7.20 17.16
CA LYS A 124 12.32 -7.13 16.65
C LYS A 124 12.75 -5.67 16.57
N TRP A 125 13.10 -5.13 17.72
CA TRP A 125 13.24 -3.69 17.90
C TRP A 125 14.38 -3.10 17.10
N GLU A 126 15.55 -3.75 17.07
CA GLU A 126 16.72 -3.31 16.32
C GLU A 126 16.42 -3.24 14.80
N ASP A 127 15.80 -4.31 14.29
CA ASP A 127 15.40 -4.35 12.87
C ASP A 127 14.38 -3.24 12.57
N ALA A 128 13.40 -3.02 13.46
CA ALA A 128 12.41 -1.96 13.28
C ALA A 128 13.06 -0.57 13.22
N ILE A 129 14.01 -0.27 14.11
CA ILE A 129 14.76 0.99 14.10
C ILE A 129 15.57 1.12 12.81
N GLU A 130 16.23 0.06 12.37
CA GLU A 130 17.00 0.07 11.12
C GLU A 130 16.11 0.44 9.92
N TYR A 131 14.95 -0.20 9.79
CA TYR A 131 14.06 0.05 8.67
C TYR A 131 13.37 1.41 8.72
N TYR A 132 12.96 1.90 9.90
CA TYR A 132 12.46 3.28 10.03
C TYR A 132 13.56 4.30 9.72
N THR A 133 14.81 4.01 10.07
CA THR A 133 15.96 4.88 9.71
C THR A 133 16.19 4.88 8.20
N LYS A 134 16.07 3.73 7.52
CA LYS A 134 16.09 3.68 6.06
C LYS A 134 14.94 4.50 5.46
N ALA A 135 13.75 4.43 6.02
CA ALA A 135 12.61 5.24 5.57
C ALA A 135 12.93 6.74 5.66
N ILE A 136 13.53 7.20 6.75
CA ILE A 136 13.99 8.58 6.91
C ILE A 136 14.98 8.97 5.79
N LEU A 137 15.96 8.12 5.49
CA LEU A 137 16.97 8.41 4.47
C LEU A 137 16.42 8.55 3.05
N TYR A 138 15.32 7.85 2.75
CA TYR A 138 14.67 7.91 1.45
C TYR A 138 13.50 8.89 1.37
N SER A 139 13.08 9.47 2.49
CA SER A 139 11.98 10.41 2.52
C SER A 139 12.38 11.76 1.91
N LEU A 140 11.50 12.32 1.10
CA LEU A 140 11.65 13.61 0.45
C LEU A 140 10.87 14.74 1.14
N SER A 141 10.17 14.43 2.22
CA SER A 141 9.31 15.35 2.96
C SER A 141 9.72 15.44 4.42
N ASP A 142 9.92 16.66 4.92
CA ASP A 142 10.24 16.90 6.34
C ASP A 142 9.15 16.36 7.27
N LEU A 143 7.88 16.43 6.84
CA LEU A 143 6.76 15.87 7.60
C LEU A 143 6.90 14.36 7.76
N THR A 144 7.19 13.65 6.67
CA THR A 144 7.37 12.19 6.69
C THR A 144 8.61 11.78 7.47
N VAL A 145 9.70 12.55 7.37
CA VAL A 145 10.91 12.34 8.19
C VAL A 145 10.56 12.42 9.68
N GLU A 146 9.79 13.43 10.08
CA GLU A 146 9.39 13.61 11.47
C GLU A 146 8.47 12.49 11.99
N GLU A 147 7.59 11.97 11.13
CA GLU A 147 6.75 10.81 11.45
C GLU A 147 7.61 9.57 11.74
N TYR A 148 8.57 9.25 10.87
CA TYR A 148 9.47 8.10 11.09
C TYR A 148 10.42 8.30 12.28
N ARG A 149 10.83 9.54 12.60
CA ARG A 149 11.57 9.83 13.83
C ARG A 149 10.77 9.48 15.07
N LYS A 150 9.49 9.83 15.09
CA LYS A 150 8.57 9.46 16.18
C LYS A 150 8.41 7.93 16.28
N ASP A 151 8.38 7.24 15.15
CA ASP A 151 8.33 5.77 15.13
C ASP A 151 9.61 5.17 15.75
N VAL A 152 10.79 5.69 15.41
CA VAL A 152 12.07 5.28 16.01
C VAL A 152 12.08 5.51 17.52
N GLU A 153 11.67 6.70 17.98
CA GLU A 153 11.62 7.02 19.42
C GLU A 153 10.64 6.12 20.17
N ARG A 154 9.48 5.83 19.58
CA ARG A 154 8.50 4.88 20.13
C ARG A 154 9.10 3.49 20.28
N VAL A 155 9.84 3.00 19.29
CA VAL A 155 10.48 1.67 19.35
C VAL A 155 11.59 1.65 20.41
N LYS A 156 12.43 2.68 20.49
CA LYS A 156 13.45 2.82 21.55
C LYS A 156 12.83 2.78 22.94
N PHE A 157 11.73 3.49 23.14
CA PHE A 157 10.99 3.45 24.39
C PHE A 157 10.52 2.03 24.76
N LYS A 158 10.03 1.27 23.76
CA LYS A 158 9.63 -0.14 23.96
C LYS A 158 10.80 -1.06 24.30
N MET A 159 12.00 -0.75 23.82
CA MET A 159 13.23 -1.46 24.16
C MET A 159 13.72 -1.15 25.59
N GLY A 160 13.17 -0.15 26.25
CA GLY A 160 13.66 0.33 27.53
C GLY A 160 14.88 1.25 27.44
N MET A 161 15.05 1.89 26.31
CA MET A 161 16.12 2.88 26.04
C MET A 161 15.62 4.34 26.32
#